data_57718be05656c8ba9df7de9b37569375
#
_entry.id   57718be05656c8ba9df7de9b37569375
#
_cell.length_a   1.000
_cell.length_b   1.000
_cell.length_c   1.000
_cell.angle_alpha   90.00
_cell.angle_beta   90.00
_cell.angle_gamma   90.00
#
_symmetry.space_group_name_H-M   'P 1'
#
loop_
_entity.id
_entity.type
_entity.pdbx_description
1 polymer ?
#
loop_
_entity_poly.entity_id
_entity_poly.type
_entity_poly.pdbx_seq_one_letter_code
_entity_poly.pdbx_strand_id
1 'polypeptide(L)'
;MAGIRTVLHSLRATGMADRFDIFILSDSTNPEAWIEEEEAWYHFCRDEDAFTHVFYRRRKNNVKRKSGNIADFCRRWGANYRYMIVFDADSLMTGPTMIRMVQAMQAHPEIGILQTPPQAVNKHTLIARVQQFANHLYGPVFAAGLHYWQLGDAQYWGHNAII
;
A
#
# COMPACT_ATOMS: atom_id res chain seq x y z
N MET A 1 12.95 3.33 -1.15
CA MET A 1 12.63 4.28 -0.05
C MET A 1 11.90 5.55 -0.50
N ALA A 2 12.11 6.09 -1.72
CA ALA A 2 11.44 7.33 -2.15
C ALA A 2 9.90 7.29 -2.04
N GLY A 3 9.26 6.20 -2.45
CA GLY A 3 7.81 6.04 -2.32
C GLY A 3 7.31 6.09 -0.87
N ILE A 4 8.01 5.42 0.04
CA ILE A 4 7.69 5.42 1.48
C ILE A 4 7.82 6.84 2.05
N ARG A 5 8.86 7.58 1.63
CA ARG A 5 9.04 8.99 2.03
C ARG A 5 7.85 9.85 1.61
N THR A 6 7.40 9.71 0.37
CA THR A 6 6.22 10.43 -0.14
C THR A 6 4.96 10.11 0.66
N VAL A 7 4.72 8.83 0.96
CA VAL A 7 3.58 8.38 1.76
C VAL A 7 3.66 8.94 3.19
N LEU A 8 4.82 8.82 3.85
CA LEU A 8 5.03 9.31 5.21
C LEU A 8 4.84 10.82 5.32
N HIS A 9 5.43 11.60 4.39
CA HIS A 9 5.25 13.05 4.37
C HIS A 9 3.78 13.45 4.12
N SER A 10 3.09 12.72 3.24
CA SER A 10 1.66 12.94 3.00
C SER A 10 0.80 12.62 4.22
N LEU A 11 1.14 11.59 5.00
CA LEU A 11 0.48 11.29 6.28
C LEU A 11 0.78 12.35 7.33
N ARG A 12 2.03 12.77 7.48
CA ARG A 12 2.44 13.84 8.42
C ARG A 12 1.70 15.14 8.15
N ALA A 13 1.53 15.49 6.87
CA ALA A 13 0.78 16.69 6.49
C ALA A 13 -0.70 16.67 6.91
N THR A 14 -1.26 15.49 7.21
CA THR A 14 -2.64 15.36 7.71
C THR A 14 -2.75 15.50 9.25
N GLY A 15 -1.63 15.49 9.96
CA GLY A 15 -1.59 15.43 11.42
C GLY A 15 -2.02 14.09 12.02
N MET A 16 -2.17 13.03 11.20
CA MET A 16 -2.64 11.70 11.63
C MET A 16 -1.57 10.61 11.48
N ALA A 17 -0.31 10.98 11.25
CA ALA A 17 0.78 10.02 11.02
C ALA A 17 0.94 9.03 12.17
N ASP A 18 0.78 9.46 13.41
CA ASP A 18 0.91 8.62 14.62
C ASP A 18 -0.13 7.50 14.73
N ARG A 19 -1.13 7.48 13.83
CA ARG A 19 -2.14 6.41 13.75
C ARG A 19 -1.79 5.33 12.75
N PHE A 20 -0.65 5.47 12.06
CA PHE A 20 -0.23 4.57 10.99
C PHE A 20 1.17 4.05 11.23
N ASP A 21 1.33 2.75 11.12
CA ASP A 21 2.62 2.09 11.04
C ASP A 21 2.85 1.55 9.63
N ILE A 22 4.05 1.69 9.12
CA ILE A 22 4.45 1.23 7.79
C ILE A 22 5.37 0.02 7.93
N PHE A 23 5.00 -1.10 7.33
CA PHE A 23 5.79 -2.32 7.33
C PHE A 23 6.32 -2.63 5.93
N ILE A 24 7.62 -2.71 5.81
CA ILE A 24 8.31 -3.16 4.60
C ILE A 24 8.49 -4.67 4.72
N LEU A 25 7.71 -5.42 3.94
CA LEU A 25 7.71 -6.88 3.97
C LEU A 25 8.59 -7.43 2.85
N SER A 26 9.87 -7.65 3.14
CA SER A 26 10.82 -8.19 2.17
C SER A 26 10.75 -9.72 2.05
N ASP A 27 10.85 -10.20 0.81
CA ASP A 27 11.01 -11.60 0.44
C ASP A 27 12.35 -11.86 -0.27
N SER A 28 13.31 -10.93 -0.17
CA SER A 28 14.62 -11.04 -0.79
C SER A 28 15.37 -12.27 -0.25
N THR A 29 15.86 -13.09 -1.16
CA THR A 29 16.66 -14.29 -0.85
C THR A 29 18.15 -14.08 -1.07
N ASN A 30 18.52 -13.08 -1.88
CA ASN A 30 19.92 -12.71 -2.10
C ASN A 30 20.47 -11.94 -0.88
N PRO A 31 21.58 -12.40 -0.27
CA PRO A 31 22.21 -11.75 0.87
C PRO A 31 22.58 -10.28 0.63
N GLU A 32 23.13 -9.97 -0.53
CA GLU A 32 23.53 -8.60 -0.88
C GLU A 32 22.29 -7.68 -0.94
N ALA A 33 21.24 -8.13 -1.60
CA ALA A 33 20.01 -7.34 -1.73
C ALA A 33 19.34 -7.02 -0.37
N TRP A 34 19.28 -7.98 0.55
CA TRP A 34 18.65 -7.69 1.83
C TRP A 34 19.50 -6.79 2.74
N ILE A 35 20.84 -6.84 2.62
CA ILE A 35 21.73 -5.91 3.33
C ILE A 35 21.49 -4.49 2.84
N GLU A 36 21.44 -4.31 1.51
CA GLU A 36 21.13 -3.01 0.89
C GLU A 36 19.73 -2.50 1.29
N GLU A 37 18.73 -3.38 1.35
CA GLU A 37 17.38 -3.02 1.79
C GLU A 37 17.35 -2.58 3.25
N GLU A 38 18.04 -3.30 4.13
CA GLU A 38 18.11 -3.00 5.57
C GLU A 38 18.90 -1.72 5.82
N GLU A 39 20.02 -1.51 5.13
CA GLU A 39 20.79 -0.28 5.19
C GLU A 39 19.97 0.92 4.69
N ALA A 40 19.28 0.77 3.57
CA ALA A 40 18.42 1.81 3.02
C ALA A 40 17.25 2.15 3.95
N TRP A 41 16.66 1.15 4.63
CA TRP A 41 15.66 1.36 5.67
C TRP A 41 16.23 2.10 6.88
N TYR A 42 17.40 1.70 7.37
CA TYR A 42 18.04 2.33 8.52
C TYR A 42 18.35 3.81 8.27
N HIS A 43 18.98 4.12 7.13
CA HIS A 43 19.24 5.50 6.72
C HIS A 43 17.95 6.30 6.57
N PHE A 44 16.93 5.72 5.95
CA PHE A 44 15.63 6.35 5.83
C PHE A 44 15.02 6.70 7.20
N CYS A 45 14.98 5.75 8.13
CA CYS A 45 14.42 5.97 9.46
C CYS A 45 15.20 7.01 10.27
N ARG A 46 16.54 7.02 10.13
CA ARG A 46 17.40 8.04 10.75
C ARG A 46 17.12 9.43 10.21
N ASP A 47 17.04 9.57 8.89
CA ASP A 47 16.88 10.86 8.21
C ASP A 47 15.47 11.44 8.42
N GLU A 48 14.47 10.58 8.57
CA GLU A 48 13.06 10.95 8.75
C GLU A 48 12.57 10.89 10.20
N ASP A 49 13.42 10.51 11.15
CA ASP A 49 13.02 10.23 12.55
C ASP A 49 11.78 9.31 12.61
N ALA A 50 11.89 8.14 11.98
CA ALA A 50 10.74 7.26 11.71
C ALA A 50 10.87 5.86 12.30
N PHE A 51 11.83 5.59 13.20
CA PHE A 51 12.05 4.27 13.80
C PHE A 51 10.86 3.73 14.60
N THR A 52 9.97 4.60 15.04
CA THR A 52 8.79 4.22 15.82
C THR A 52 7.58 3.87 14.95
N HIS A 53 7.62 4.17 13.64
CA HIS A 53 6.48 4.02 12.73
C HIS A 53 6.82 3.32 11.41
N VAL A 54 8.08 3.09 11.10
CA VAL A 54 8.49 2.41 9.86
C VAL A 54 9.37 1.22 10.21
N PHE A 55 8.87 0.04 9.91
CA PHE A 55 9.50 -1.23 10.28
C PHE A 55 9.91 -2.01 9.04
N TYR A 56 11.11 -2.57 9.07
CA TYR A 56 11.58 -3.51 8.07
C TYR A 56 11.49 -4.93 8.61
N ARG A 57 10.93 -5.82 7.81
CA ARG A 57 10.84 -7.23 8.14
C ARG A 57 11.18 -8.08 6.94
N ARG A 58 12.15 -8.95 7.11
CA ARG A 58 12.49 -10.01 6.17
C ARG A 58 12.09 -11.37 6.75
N ARG A 59 11.53 -12.23 5.91
CA ARG A 59 11.34 -13.63 6.29
C ARG A 59 12.38 -14.54 5.60
N LYS A 60 12.73 -15.63 6.25
CA LYS A 60 13.75 -16.58 5.78
C LYS A 60 13.26 -17.38 4.56
N ASN A 61 12.00 -17.79 4.56
CA ASN A 61 11.39 -18.62 3.52
C ASN A 61 10.24 -17.86 2.85
N ASN A 62 10.31 -17.68 1.53
CA ASN A 62 9.33 -16.93 0.74
C ASN A 62 8.19 -17.82 0.20
N VAL A 63 7.74 -18.80 0.98
CA VAL A 63 6.62 -19.69 0.62
C VAL A 63 5.38 -18.87 0.33
N LYS A 64 4.70 -19.18 -0.80
CA LYS A 64 3.52 -18.46 -1.31
C LYS A 64 3.78 -16.97 -1.62
N ARG A 65 5.04 -16.56 -1.78
CA ARG A 65 5.44 -15.21 -2.18
C ARG A 65 4.65 -14.12 -1.43
N LYS A 66 4.12 -13.09 -2.11
CA LYS A 66 3.40 -11.95 -1.52
C LYS A 66 2.27 -12.37 -0.58
N SER A 67 1.39 -13.27 -1.00
CA SER A 67 0.26 -13.71 -0.17
C SER A 67 0.72 -14.43 1.11
N GLY A 68 1.75 -15.26 1.01
CA GLY A 68 2.34 -15.92 2.18
C GLY A 68 3.07 -14.95 3.11
N ASN A 69 3.67 -13.88 2.56
CA ASN A 69 4.33 -12.85 3.36
C ASN A 69 3.32 -12.04 4.19
N ILE A 70 2.24 -11.62 3.55
CA ILE A 70 1.13 -10.93 4.23
C ILE A 70 0.48 -11.85 5.28
N ALA A 71 0.18 -13.10 4.94
CA ALA A 71 -0.43 -14.04 5.88
C ALA A 71 0.46 -14.32 7.11
N ASP A 72 1.78 -14.41 6.94
CA ASP A 72 2.72 -14.58 8.05
C ASP A 72 2.80 -13.30 8.91
N PHE A 73 2.77 -12.12 8.28
CA PHE A 73 2.68 -10.85 8.99
C PHE A 73 1.40 -10.76 9.83
N CYS A 74 0.24 -11.02 9.23
CA CYS A 74 -1.05 -10.96 9.93
C CYS A 74 -1.10 -11.91 11.13
N ARG A 75 -0.55 -13.13 10.99
CA ARG A 75 -0.49 -14.10 12.09
C ARG A 75 0.31 -13.63 13.30
N ARG A 76 1.36 -12.84 13.07
CA ARG A 76 2.28 -12.40 14.13
C ARG A 76 1.87 -11.05 14.74
N TRP A 77 1.44 -10.11 13.92
CA TRP A 77 1.21 -8.72 14.34
C TRP A 77 -0.17 -8.19 13.98
N GLY A 78 -0.94 -8.91 13.15
CA GLY A 78 -2.25 -8.43 12.69
C GLY A 78 -3.23 -8.09 13.81
N ALA A 79 -3.15 -8.78 14.94
CA ALA A 79 -4.01 -8.50 16.11
C ALA A 79 -3.77 -7.12 16.73
N ASN A 80 -2.66 -6.46 16.43
CA ASN A 80 -2.34 -5.12 16.95
C ASN A 80 -3.01 -4.01 16.14
N TYR A 81 -3.57 -4.32 14.97
CA TYR A 81 -4.11 -3.35 14.02
C TYR A 81 -5.56 -3.69 13.67
N ARG A 82 -6.39 -2.67 13.60
CA ARG A 82 -7.79 -2.82 13.19
C ARG A 82 -7.94 -2.94 11.68
N TYR A 83 -7.08 -2.27 10.95
CA TYR A 83 -7.09 -2.22 9.48
C TYR A 83 -5.67 -2.39 8.94
N MET A 84 -5.59 -2.91 7.73
CA MET A 84 -4.35 -3.03 6.97
C MET A 84 -4.56 -2.48 5.57
N ILE A 85 -3.67 -1.59 5.11
CA ILE A 85 -3.66 -1.12 3.72
C ILE A 85 -2.50 -1.81 3.01
N VAL A 86 -2.79 -2.51 1.93
CA VAL A 86 -1.80 -3.27 1.16
C VAL A 86 -1.32 -2.48 -0.03
N PHE A 87 0.01 -2.33 -0.16
CA PHE A 87 0.69 -1.71 -1.29
C PHE A 87 1.58 -2.69 -2.05
N ASP A 88 1.76 -2.44 -3.34
CA ASP A 88 2.93 -2.92 -4.08
C ASP A 88 4.11 -1.98 -3.86
N ALA A 89 5.33 -2.46 -4.13
CA ALA A 89 6.56 -1.70 -3.86
C ALA A 89 6.65 -0.37 -4.65
N ASP A 90 5.93 -0.29 -5.78
CA ASP A 90 5.84 0.89 -6.66
C ASP A 90 4.54 1.67 -6.50
N SER A 91 3.65 1.24 -5.61
CA SER A 91 2.38 1.92 -5.37
C SER A 91 2.53 3.10 -4.40
N LEU A 92 1.79 4.17 -4.69
CA LEU A 92 1.71 5.36 -3.85
C LEU A 92 0.26 5.67 -3.52
N MET A 93 0.02 6.14 -2.31
CA MET A 93 -1.29 6.66 -1.90
C MET A 93 -1.10 7.90 -1.01
N THR A 94 -1.96 8.88 -1.18
CA THR A 94 -1.89 10.09 -0.35
C THR A 94 -2.45 9.85 1.04
N GLY A 95 -1.93 10.54 2.05
CA GLY A 95 -2.43 10.49 3.42
C GLY A 95 -3.94 10.74 3.53
N PRO A 96 -4.49 11.79 2.89
CA PRO A 96 -5.94 12.01 2.86
C PRO A 96 -6.75 10.85 2.29
N THR A 97 -6.24 10.15 1.27
CA THR A 97 -6.91 8.96 0.71
C THR A 97 -6.94 7.82 1.73
N MET A 98 -5.80 7.53 2.38
CA MET A 98 -5.74 6.50 3.42
C MET A 98 -6.70 6.78 4.57
N ILE A 99 -6.77 8.03 5.04
CA ILE A 99 -7.71 8.43 6.09
C ILE A 99 -9.15 8.23 5.65
N ARG A 100 -9.51 8.63 4.42
CA ARG A 100 -10.86 8.41 3.88
C ARG A 100 -11.23 6.94 3.79
N MET A 101 -10.28 6.08 3.41
CA MET A 101 -10.52 4.63 3.39
C MET A 101 -10.80 4.10 4.80
N VAL A 102 -10.02 4.50 5.81
CA VAL A 102 -10.27 4.13 7.20
C VAL A 102 -11.63 4.63 7.69
N GLN A 103 -11.98 5.88 7.39
CA GLN A 103 -13.28 6.46 7.74
C GLN A 103 -14.45 5.70 7.08
N ALA A 104 -14.30 5.33 5.81
CA ALA A 104 -15.30 4.53 5.10
C ALA A 104 -15.50 3.15 5.74
N MET A 105 -14.41 2.44 6.07
CA MET A 105 -14.46 1.16 6.77
C MET A 105 -15.07 1.27 8.17
N GLN A 106 -14.89 2.40 8.85
CA GLN A 106 -15.52 2.66 10.15
C GLN A 106 -17.02 2.95 10.04
N ALA A 107 -17.42 3.67 8.99
CA ALA A 107 -18.81 4.01 8.73
C ALA A 107 -19.62 2.80 8.21
N HIS A 108 -18.95 1.84 7.58
CA HIS A 108 -19.54 0.67 6.94
C HIS A 108 -18.86 -0.62 7.44
N PRO A 109 -19.20 -1.10 8.66
CA PRO A 109 -18.59 -2.30 9.25
C PRO A 109 -18.85 -3.60 8.48
N GLU A 110 -19.84 -3.60 7.59
CA GLU A 110 -20.17 -4.70 6.69
C GLU A 110 -19.17 -4.86 5.53
N ILE A 111 -18.37 -3.83 5.24
CA ILE A 111 -17.36 -3.90 4.17
C ILE A 111 -16.12 -4.64 4.67
N GLY A 112 -15.80 -5.76 4.04
CA GLY A 112 -14.58 -6.51 4.33
C GLY A 112 -13.34 -5.96 3.62
N ILE A 113 -13.49 -5.44 2.40
CA ILE A 113 -12.40 -4.90 1.59
C ILE A 113 -12.90 -3.65 0.86
N LEU A 114 -12.15 -2.56 0.97
CA LEU A 114 -12.36 -1.36 0.17
C LEU A 114 -11.11 -1.08 -0.66
N GLN A 115 -11.26 -1.02 -1.97
CA GLN A 115 -10.14 -0.83 -2.91
C GLN A 115 -10.30 0.46 -3.70
N THR A 116 -9.17 1.16 -3.90
CA THR A 116 -9.11 2.32 -4.79
C THR A 116 -8.64 1.90 -6.18
N PRO A 117 -9.23 2.44 -7.27
CA PRO A 117 -8.72 2.20 -8.61
C PRO A 117 -7.32 2.80 -8.76
N PRO A 118 -6.30 2.01 -9.12
CA PRO A 118 -4.96 2.52 -9.32
C PRO A 118 -4.89 3.39 -10.58
N GLN A 119 -4.14 4.48 -10.50
CA GLN A 119 -3.86 5.34 -11.64
C GLN A 119 -2.38 5.28 -11.99
N ALA A 120 -2.07 5.05 -13.26
CA ALA A 120 -0.69 5.13 -13.75
C ALA A 120 -0.20 6.58 -13.73
N VAL A 121 0.95 6.82 -13.10
CA VAL A 121 1.59 8.14 -13.02
C VAL A 121 3.03 8.07 -13.53
N ASN A 122 3.64 9.22 -13.79
CA ASN A 122 5.06 9.35 -14.19
C ASN A 122 5.43 8.55 -15.46
N LYS A 123 4.55 8.52 -16.45
CA LYS A 123 4.83 7.87 -17.74
C LYS A 123 5.49 8.85 -18.72
N HIS A 124 6.62 8.43 -19.30
CA HIS A 124 7.46 9.29 -20.17
C HIS A 124 7.39 8.92 -21.65
N THR A 125 7.07 7.68 -21.99
CA THR A 125 6.92 7.26 -23.40
C THR A 125 5.55 7.65 -23.95
N LEU A 126 5.43 7.88 -25.26
CA LEU A 126 4.19 8.27 -25.91
C LEU A 126 3.06 7.28 -25.61
N ILE A 127 3.32 5.98 -25.81
CA ILE A 127 2.32 4.92 -25.57
C ILE A 127 1.88 4.90 -24.11
N ALA A 128 2.82 5.00 -23.16
CA ALA A 128 2.51 5.00 -21.74
C ALA A 128 1.73 6.26 -21.31
N ARG A 129 1.95 7.41 -21.95
CA ARG A 129 1.14 8.64 -21.74
C ARG A 129 -0.27 8.49 -22.27
N VAL A 130 -0.44 7.85 -23.43
CA VAL A 130 -1.77 7.53 -23.97
C VAL A 130 -2.52 6.59 -23.04
N GLN A 131 -1.88 5.54 -22.53
CA GLN A 131 -2.47 4.64 -21.53
C GLN A 131 -2.83 5.39 -20.22
N GLN A 132 -1.95 6.26 -19.75
CA GLN A 132 -2.24 7.09 -18.57
C GLN A 132 -3.45 7.98 -18.76
N PHE A 133 -3.57 8.62 -19.93
CA PHE A 133 -4.72 9.45 -20.29
C PHE A 133 -6.01 8.62 -20.38
N ALA A 134 -5.94 7.46 -21.04
CA ALA A 134 -7.08 6.55 -21.16
C ALA A 134 -7.55 6.07 -19.76
N ASN A 135 -6.62 5.66 -18.89
CA ASN A 135 -6.96 5.25 -17.53
C ASN A 135 -7.57 6.39 -16.70
N HIS A 136 -7.10 7.62 -16.89
CA HIS A 136 -7.67 8.77 -16.20
C HIS A 136 -9.10 9.08 -16.67
N LEU A 137 -9.35 8.97 -17.97
CA LEU A 137 -10.65 9.28 -18.58
C LEU A 137 -11.69 8.19 -18.34
N TYR A 138 -11.32 6.92 -18.62
CA TYR A 138 -12.24 5.79 -18.56
C TYR A 138 -12.23 5.05 -17.23
N GLY A 139 -11.17 5.17 -16.45
CA GLY A 139 -11.01 4.44 -15.18
C GLY A 139 -12.16 4.61 -14.19
N PRO A 140 -12.59 5.84 -13.88
CA PRO A 140 -13.73 6.06 -12.97
C PRO A 140 -15.04 5.47 -13.48
N VAL A 141 -15.33 5.60 -14.78
CA VAL A 141 -16.54 5.05 -15.40
C VAL A 141 -16.50 3.53 -15.39
N PHE A 142 -15.36 2.94 -15.75
CA PHE A 142 -15.16 1.50 -15.71
C PHE A 142 -15.31 0.94 -14.28
N ALA A 143 -14.68 1.58 -13.30
CA ALA A 143 -14.78 1.17 -11.89
C ALA A 143 -16.22 1.22 -11.37
N ALA A 144 -16.96 2.31 -11.70
CA ALA A 144 -18.36 2.45 -11.32
C ALA A 144 -19.24 1.40 -12.00
N GLY A 145 -19.03 1.15 -13.31
CA GLY A 145 -19.75 0.13 -14.06
C GLY A 145 -19.48 -1.27 -13.52
N LEU A 146 -18.23 -1.59 -13.23
CA LEU A 146 -17.83 -2.87 -12.65
C LEU A 146 -18.48 -3.09 -11.28
N HIS A 147 -18.45 -2.08 -10.42
CA HIS A 147 -19.09 -2.13 -9.09
C HIS A 147 -20.60 -2.37 -9.21
N TYR A 148 -21.26 -1.69 -10.15
CA TYR A 148 -22.69 -1.89 -10.42
C TYR A 148 -23.00 -3.32 -10.88
N TRP A 149 -22.22 -3.86 -11.83
CA TRP A 149 -22.42 -5.22 -12.32
C TRP A 149 -22.14 -6.30 -11.30
N GLN A 150 -21.20 -6.06 -10.39
CA GLN A 150 -20.82 -6.99 -9.33
C GLN A 150 -21.72 -6.89 -8.07
N LEU A 151 -22.74 -6.02 -8.10
CA LEU A 151 -23.68 -5.83 -6.99
C LEU A 151 -23.00 -5.56 -5.62
N GLY A 152 -21.86 -4.89 -5.64
CA GLY A 152 -21.09 -4.59 -4.45
C GLY A 152 -19.99 -5.61 -4.13
N ASP A 153 -19.99 -6.79 -4.76
CA ASP A 153 -18.85 -7.70 -4.70
C ASP A 153 -17.69 -7.12 -5.52
N ALA A 154 -16.50 -7.12 -4.96
CA ALA A 154 -15.32 -6.59 -5.62
C ALA A 154 -14.25 -7.65 -5.83
N GLN A 155 -13.59 -7.62 -6.99
CA GLN A 155 -12.37 -8.40 -7.19
C GLN A 155 -11.20 -7.69 -6.51
N TYR A 156 -10.56 -8.36 -5.57
CA TYR A 156 -9.34 -7.86 -4.94
C TYR A 156 -8.15 -7.98 -5.90
N TRP A 157 -7.58 -6.84 -6.27
CA TRP A 157 -6.45 -6.79 -7.23
C TRP A 157 -5.08 -6.99 -6.57
N GLY A 158 -5.04 -7.22 -5.27
CA GLY A 158 -3.81 -7.52 -4.54
C GLY A 158 -3.05 -6.31 -4.00
N HIS A 159 -3.51 -5.09 -4.26
CA HIS A 159 -2.89 -3.84 -3.80
C HIS A 159 -3.88 -2.68 -3.76
N ASN A 160 -3.47 -1.55 -3.15
CA ASN A 160 -4.27 -0.32 -2.99
C ASN A 160 -5.66 -0.57 -2.36
N ALA A 161 -5.70 -1.47 -1.41
CA ALA A 161 -6.91 -1.84 -0.70
C ALA A 161 -6.69 -1.82 0.81
N ILE A 162 -7.74 -1.46 1.54
CA ILE A 162 -7.85 -1.60 3.00
C ILE A 162 -8.71 -2.83 3.33
N ILE A 163 -8.28 -3.58 4.33
CA ILE A 163 -8.90 -4.81 4.81
C ILE A 163 -9.08 -4.69 6.32
#